data_d21b3f94cf52c3e733e7ff50ee85f7f1
#
_entry.id   d21b3f94cf52c3e733e7ff50ee85f7f1
#
_cell.length_a   1.000
_cell.length_b   1.000
_cell.length_c   1.000
_cell.angle_alpha   90.00
_cell.angle_beta   90.00
_cell.angle_gamma   90.00
#
_symmetry.space_group_name_H-M   'P 1'
#
loop_
_entity.id
_entity.type
_entity.pdbx_description
1 polymer ?
#
loop_
_entity_poly.entity_id
_entity_poly.type
_entity_poly.pdbx_seq_one_letter_code
_entity_poly.pdbx_strand_id
1 'polypeptide(L)'
;MYPVENGFYHITNSSKETAINYLRITETEYNLLHQAEDKQYFKYLLYMLGIVERWKRESNEALKKLEELTGQTWENPYKPENERFTLKLTDEERTTITNRINDGYYRPEAVQARKDEEKRKAYEKKRAEIINDCKKKQQKAENEKRVMLAVLDAGLSVNNVIYYDHSNELVFNWKDYETKVTENDFNKFVSSVNRSLLPAGITFKIK
;
A
#
# COMPACT_ATOMS: atom_id res chain seq x y z
N MET A 1 -15.16 14.60 -14.33
CA MET A 1 -15.08 14.26 -12.89
C MET A 1 -16.44 13.69 -12.48
N TYR A 2 -16.48 12.47 -12.01
CA TYR A 2 -17.77 11.77 -11.78
C TYR A 2 -18.43 12.24 -10.49
N PRO A 3 -19.70 12.68 -10.50
CA PRO A 3 -20.36 13.20 -9.29
C PRO A 3 -20.36 12.25 -8.10
N VAL A 4 -20.45 10.94 -8.35
CA VAL A 4 -20.45 9.91 -7.29
C VAL A 4 -19.09 9.81 -6.61
N GLU A 5 -17.99 9.81 -7.37
CA GLU A 5 -16.66 9.75 -6.78
C GLU A 5 -16.34 11.00 -5.98
N ASN A 6 -16.65 12.16 -6.54
CA ASN A 6 -16.48 13.41 -5.84
C ASN A 6 -17.41 13.55 -4.65
N GLY A 7 -18.66 13.11 -4.76
CA GLY A 7 -19.60 13.11 -3.66
C GLY A 7 -19.12 12.27 -2.50
N PHE A 8 -18.59 11.07 -2.75
CA PHE A 8 -17.99 10.23 -1.73
C PHE A 8 -16.77 10.89 -1.09
N TYR A 9 -15.88 11.48 -1.89
CA TYR A 9 -14.74 12.23 -1.41
C TYR A 9 -15.15 13.40 -0.51
N HIS A 10 -16.16 14.19 -0.93
CA HIS A 10 -16.65 15.33 -0.15
C HIS A 10 -17.26 14.90 1.18
N ILE A 11 -17.97 13.78 1.22
CA ILE A 11 -18.51 13.22 2.47
C ILE A 11 -17.40 12.77 3.42
N THR A 12 -16.32 12.18 2.90
CA THR A 12 -15.26 11.57 3.73
C THR A 12 -14.16 12.53 4.13
N ASN A 13 -13.88 13.56 3.31
CA ASN A 13 -12.70 14.40 3.45
C ASN A 13 -12.96 15.92 3.57
N SER A 14 -14.21 16.36 3.39
CA SER A 14 -14.58 17.78 3.51
C SER A 14 -15.32 18.07 4.81
N SER A 15 -15.44 19.36 5.14
CA SER A 15 -16.34 19.74 6.23
C SER A 15 -17.79 19.41 5.87
N LYS A 16 -18.61 19.14 6.90
CA LYS A 16 -20.04 18.84 6.72
C LYS A 16 -20.76 19.90 5.87
N GLU A 17 -20.52 21.17 6.18
CA GLU A 17 -21.13 22.29 5.46
C GLU A 17 -20.71 22.31 3.98
N THR A 18 -19.43 22.10 3.68
CA THR A 18 -18.93 22.03 2.32
C THR A 18 -19.57 20.87 1.56
N ALA A 19 -19.66 19.69 2.17
CA ALA A 19 -20.27 18.51 1.55
C ALA A 19 -21.76 18.72 1.26
N ILE A 20 -22.52 19.27 2.22
CA ILE A 20 -23.95 19.58 2.07
C ILE A 20 -24.17 20.55 0.91
N ASN A 21 -23.41 21.63 0.86
CA ASN A 21 -23.53 22.65 -0.20
C ASN A 21 -23.11 22.10 -1.58
N TYR A 22 -22.02 21.35 -1.63
CA TYR A 22 -21.54 20.76 -2.88
C TYR A 22 -22.53 19.74 -3.47
N LEU A 23 -23.05 18.86 -2.62
CA LEU A 23 -23.99 17.79 -3.03
C LEU A 23 -25.44 18.27 -3.10
N ARG A 24 -25.73 19.49 -2.64
CA ARG A 24 -27.10 20.03 -2.53
C ARG A 24 -28.04 19.07 -1.79
N ILE A 25 -27.60 18.59 -0.64
CA ILE A 25 -28.31 17.64 0.21
C ILE A 25 -28.68 18.28 1.55
N THR A 26 -29.65 17.69 2.24
CA THR A 26 -29.98 18.09 3.60
C THR A 26 -29.00 17.53 4.62
N GLU A 27 -29.00 18.07 5.83
CA GLU A 27 -28.20 17.54 6.92
C GLU A 27 -28.56 16.08 7.28
N THR A 28 -29.83 15.72 7.20
CA THR A 28 -30.28 14.35 7.44
C THR A 28 -29.74 13.40 6.37
N GLU A 29 -29.81 13.79 5.11
CA GLU A 29 -29.22 13.03 3.99
C GLU A 29 -27.71 12.91 4.14
N TYR A 30 -27.03 13.98 4.53
CA TYR A 30 -25.59 13.93 4.80
C TYR A 30 -25.25 12.90 5.87
N ASN A 31 -25.97 12.89 6.99
CA ASN A 31 -25.71 11.96 8.09
C ASN A 31 -25.91 10.49 7.65
N LEU A 32 -26.88 10.21 6.78
CA LEU A 32 -27.09 8.89 6.22
C LEU A 32 -25.97 8.50 5.22
N LEU A 33 -25.60 9.41 4.33
CA LEU A 33 -24.56 9.19 3.33
C LEU A 33 -23.18 9.05 3.98
N HIS A 34 -22.93 9.77 5.07
CA HIS A 34 -21.67 9.71 5.81
C HIS A 34 -21.41 8.33 6.46
N GLN A 35 -22.46 7.53 6.63
CA GLN A 35 -22.34 6.15 7.13
C GLN A 35 -21.93 5.16 6.03
N ALA A 36 -21.85 5.59 4.77
CA ALA A 36 -21.45 4.73 3.68
C ALA A 36 -19.97 4.35 3.81
N GLU A 37 -19.69 3.06 3.93
CA GLU A 37 -18.33 2.51 4.07
C GLU A 37 -17.59 2.41 2.73
N ASP A 38 -18.35 2.29 1.63
CA ASP A 38 -17.80 2.17 0.29
C ASP A 38 -18.63 2.94 -0.76
N LYS A 39 -18.03 3.13 -1.95
CA LYS A 39 -18.66 3.86 -3.05
C LYS A 39 -19.94 3.21 -3.56
N GLN A 40 -20.04 1.88 -3.50
CA GLN A 40 -21.23 1.16 -3.96
C GLN A 40 -22.41 1.42 -3.02
N TYR A 41 -22.17 1.33 -1.72
CA TYR A 41 -23.20 1.63 -0.73
C TYR A 41 -23.60 3.10 -0.75
N PHE A 42 -22.64 4.00 -0.91
CA PHE A 42 -22.92 5.42 -1.11
C PHE A 42 -23.83 5.67 -2.32
N LYS A 43 -23.53 5.06 -3.46
CA LYS A 43 -24.34 5.13 -4.68
C LYS A 43 -25.78 4.58 -4.44
N TYR A 44 -25.89 3.46 -3.74
CA TYR A 44 -27.17 2.89 -3.35
C TYR A 44 -28.00 3.87 -2.50
N LEU A 45 -27.39 4.49 -1.48
CA LEU A 45 -28.06 5.48 -0.64
C LEU A 45 -28.53 6.71 -1.45
N LEU A 46 -27.72 7.21 -2.39
CA LEU A 46 -28.14 8.30 -3.29
C LEU A 46 -29.42 7.96 -4.05
N TYR A 47 -29.57 6.73 -4.50
CA TYR A 47 -30.78 6.24 -5.16
C TYR A 47 -31.94 6.09 -4.19
N MET A 48 -31.73 5.44 -3.06
CA MET A 48 -32.78 5.20 -2.07
C MET A 48 -33.35 6.49 -1.49
N LEU A 49 -32.51 7.52 -1.35
CA LEU A 49 -32.94 8.86 -0.90
C LEU A 49 -33.54 9.73 -2.03
N GLY A 50 -33.59 9.22 -3.27
CA GLY A 50 -34.11 9.96 -4.42
C GLY A 50 -33.25 11.18 -4.82
N ILE A 51 -32.01 11.27 -4.33
CA ILE A 51 -31.13 12.41 -4.57
C ILE A 51 -30.76 12.51 -6.05
N VAL A 52 -30.51 11.39 -6.70
CA VAL A 52 -30.16 11.33 -8.12
C VAL A 52 -31.30 11.85 -8.98
N GLU A 53 -32.53 11.44 -8.68
CA GLU A 53 -33.72 11.91 -9.42
C GLU A 53 -34.00 13.41 -9.19
N ARG A 54 -33.75 13.89 -7.99
CA ARG A 54 -33.81 15.33 -7.69
C ARG A 54 -32.79 16.12 -8.51
N TRP A 55 -31.53 15.68 -8.57
CA TRP A 55 -30.50 16.35 -9.39
C TRP A 55 -30.84 16.36 -10.86
N LYS A 56 -31.38 15.25 -11.40
CA LYS A 56 -31.84 15.20 -12.80
C LYS A 56 -32.93 16.21 -13.07
N ARG A 57 -33.92 16.29 -12.18
CA ARG A 57 -35.02 17.27 -12.32
C ARG A 57 -34.49 18.70 -12.26
N GLU A 58 -33.70 19.04 -11.24
CA GLU A 58 -33.13 20.37 -11.09
C GLU A 58 -32.23 20.75 -12.28
N SER A 59 -31.46 19.81 -12.81
CA SER A 59 -30.64 20.03 -14.00
C SER A 59 -31.49 20.29 -15.24
N ASN A 60 -32.57 19.54 -15.44
CA ASN A 60 -33.48 19.76 -16.56
C ASN A 60 -34.17 21.12 -16.47
N GLU A 61 -34.60 21.53 -15.29
CA GLU A 61 -35.23 22.84 -15.07
C GLU A 61 -34.24 23.99 -15.33
N ALA A 62 -32.97 23.83 -14.89
CA ALA A 62 -31.92 24.81 -15.15
C ALA A 62 -31.56 24.91 -16.64
N LEU A 63 -31.47 23.78 -17.33
CA LEU A 63 -31.20 23.73 -18.77
C LEU A 63 -32.32 24.35 -19.58
N LYS A 64 -33.57 24.10 -19.23
CA LYS A 64 -34.73 24.72 -19.87
C LYS A 64 -34.71 26.25 -19.74
N LYS A 65 -34.39 26.77 -18.55
CA LYS A 65 -34.22 28.21 -18.33
C LYS A 65 -33.06 28.78 -19.15
N LEU A 66 -31.96 28.06 -19.27
CA LEU A 66 -30.81 28.46 -20.04
C LEU A 66 -31.12 28.50 -21.54
N GLU A 67 -31.88 27.50 -22.03
CA GLU A 67 -32.37 27.49 -23.43
C GLU A 67 -33.30 28.65 -23.73
N GLU A 68 -34.23 28.97 -22.82
CA GLU A 68 -35.11 30.13 -22.94
C GLU A 68 -34.34 31.45 -23.02
N LEU A 69 -33.23 31.57 -22.28
CA LEU A 69 -32.40 32.78 -22.23
C LEU A 69 -31.42 32.91 -23.41
N THR A 70 -30.87 31.79 -23.89
CA THR A 70 -29.79 31.80 -24.88
C THR A 70 -30.20 31.35 -26.26
N GLY A 71 -31.37 30.71 -26.39
CA GLY A 71 -31.81 30.05 -27.63
C GLY A 71 -30.97 28.84 -28.04
N GLN A 72 -30.11 28.33 -27.16
CA GLN A 72 -29.24 27.18 -27.40
C GLN A 72 -29.71 25.96 -26.56
N THR A 73 -29.76 24.80 -27.20
CA THR A 73 -30.11 23.54 -26.54
C THR A 73 -28.86 22.95 -25.91
N TRP A 74 -28.96 22.53 -24.67
CA TRP A 74 -27.87 21.92 -23.88
C TRP A 74 -28.22 20.49 -23.49
N GLU A 75 -27.25 19.56 -23.52
CA GLU A 75 -27.46 18.21 -23.08
C GLU A 75 -27.44 18.10 -21.55
N ASN A 76 -28.40 17.36 -21.00
CA ASN A 76 -28.40 17.05 -19.58
C ASN A 76 -27.29 16.03 -19.27
N PRO A 77 -26.31 16.37 -18.40
CA PRO A 77 -25.24 15.45 -18.03
C PRO A 77 -25.72 14.21 -17.27
N TYR A 78 -26.96 14.24 -16.74
CA TYR A 78 -27.55 13.11 -16.00
C TYR A 78 -28.44 12.23 -16.87
N LYS A 79 -28.32 12.29 -18.19
CA LYS A 79 -29.05 11.38 -19.10
C LYS A 79 -28.55 9.94 -18.90
N PRO A 80 -29.48 8.94 -18.91
CA PRO A 80 -29.13 7.53 -18.77
C PRO A 80 -28.17 7.01 -19.84
N GLU A 81 -28.23 7.62 -21.05
CA GLU A 81 -27.41 7.25 -22.21
C GLU A 81 -25.97 7.76 -22.11
N ASN A 82 -25.70 8.65 -21.18
CA ASN A 82 -24.37 9.22 -21.00
C ASN A 82 -23.55 8.31 -20.08
N GLU A 83 -22.78 7.40 -20.65
CA GLU A 83 -21.95 6.43 -19.91
C GLU A 83 -21.01 7.07 -18.89
N ARG A 84 -20.63 8.33 -19.11
CA ARG A 84 -19.78 9.10 -18.18
C ARG A 84 -20.46 9.41 -16.84
N PHE A 85 -21.79 9.27 -16.77
CA PHE A 85 -22.59 9.62 -15.59
C PHE A 85 -23.55 8.49 -15.17
N THR A 86 -23.19 7.23 -15.44
CA THR A 86 -23.98 6.09 -14.96
C THR A 86 -23.98 6.03 -13.44
N LEU A 87 -24.81 6.88 -12.85
CA LEU A 87 -25.18 6.77 -11.43
C LEU A 87 -26.11 5.57 -11.17
N LYS A 88 -26.59 4.92 -12.24
CA LYS A 88 -27.50 3.78 -12.14
C LYS A 88 -26.76 2.57 -11.58
N LEU A 89 -27.30 1.96 -10.54
CA LEU A 89 -26.84 0.69 -10.05
C LEU A 89 -27.15 -0.40 -11.07
N THR A 90 -26.18 -1.23 -11.40
CA THR A 90 -26.44 -2.46 -12.16
C THR A 90 -27.21 -3.45 -11.30
N ASP A 91 -27.85 -4.43 -11.91
CA ASP A 91 -28.59 -5.45 -11.15
C ASP A 91 -27.65 -6.29 -10.27
N GLU A 92 -26.42 -6.51 -10.71
CA GLU A 92 -25.36 -7.18 -9.92
C GLU A 92 -24.95 -6.35 -8.70
N GLU A 93 -24.70 -5.05 -8.88
CA GLU A 93 -24.41 -4.14 -7.77
C GLU A 93 -25.54 -4.10 -6.75
N ARG A 94 -26.79 -4.02 -7.24
CA ARG A 94 -27.99 -4.00 -6.40
C ARG A 94 -28.12 -5.31 -5.59
N THR A 95 -27.94 -6.45 -6.24
CA THR A 95 -28.00 -7.77 -5.59
C THR A 95 -26.89 -7.88 -4.54
N THR A 96 -25.67 -7.50 -4.88
CA THR A 96 -24.54 -7.53 -3.96
C THR A 96 -24.76 -6.66 -2.73
N ILE A 97 -25.25 -5.44 -2.91
CA ILE A 97 -25.53 -4.53 -1.80
C ILE A 97 -26.67 -5.05 -0.94
N THR A 98 -27.73 -5.56 -1.55
CA THR A 98 -28.87 -6.14 -0.82
C THR A 98 -28.43 -7.33 0.05
N ASN A 99 -27.62 -8.23 -0.50
CA ASN A 99 -27.06 -9.34 0.27
C ASN A 99 -26.20 -8.84 1.44
N ARG A 100 -25.30 -7.88 1.20
CA ARG A 100 -24.47 -7.26 2.26
C ARG A 100 -25.32 -6.61 3.37
N ILE A 101 -26.43 -5.94 3.01
CA ILE A 101 -27.34 -5.36 4.00
C ILE A 101 -27.98 -6.46 4.83
N ASN A 102 -28.50 -7.53 4.19
CA ASN A 102 -29.12 -8.67 4.85
C ASN A 102 -28.15 -9.41 5.77
N ASP A 103 -26.91 -9.58 5.36
CA ASP A 103 -25.82 -10.19 6.15
C ASP A 103 -25.30 -9.28 7.28
N GLY A 104 -25.83 -8.07 7.37
CA GLY A 104 -25.40 -7.09 8.39
C GLY A 104 -24.00 -6.52 8.16
N TYR A 105 -23.48 -6.59 6.94
CA TYR A 105 -22.14 -6.11 6.58
C TYR A 105 -21.91 -4.64 6.95
N TYR A 106 -22.92 -3.80 6.83
CA TYR A 106 -22.85 -2.36 7.13
C TYR A 106 -23.27 -2.02 8.56
N ARG A 107 -23.49 -3.00 9.42
CA ARG A 107 -23.77 -2.74 10.85
C ARG A 107 -22.53 -2.15 11.54
N PRO A 108 -22.69 -1.19 12.45
CA PRO A 108 -21.56 -0.52 13.11
C PRO A 108 -20.54 -1.49 13.72
N GLU A 109 -21.04 -2.58 14.35
CA GLU A 109 -20.19 -3.61 14.97
C GLU A 109 -19.35 -4.36 13.92
N ALA A 110 -19.98 -4.73 12.79
CA ALA A 110 -19.28 -5.42 11.70
C ALA A 110 -18.24 -4.52 11.01
N VAL A 111 -18.57 -3.25 10.85
CA VAL A 111 -17.64 -2.23 10.34
C VAL A 111 -16.46 -2.07 11.28
N GLN A 112 -16.71 -1.91 12.58
CA GLN A 112 -15.65 -1.77 13.57
C GLN A 112 -14.75 -3.00 13.62
N ALA A 113 -15.34 -4.20 13.60
CA ALA A 113 -14.59 -5.46 13.59
C ALA A 113 -13.64 -5.57 12.37
N ARG A 114 -14.09 -5.14 11.17
CA ARG A 114 -13.21 -5.11 9.98
C ARG A 114 -12.07 -4.11 10.13
N LYS A 115 -12.35 -2.90 10.64
CA LYS A 115 -11.30 -1.89 10.90
C LYS A 115 -10.26 -2.37 11.90
N ASP A 116 -10.68 -3.07 12.93
CA ASP A 116 -9.78 -3.61 13.95
C ASP A 116 -8.96 -4.78 13.39
N GLU A 117 -9.56 -5.63 12.55
CA GLU A 117 -8.86 -6.70 11.84
C GLU A 117 -7.81 -6.16 10.86
N GLU A 118 -8.13 -5.10 10.11
CA GLU A 118 -7.17 -4.43 9.21
C GLU A 118 -5.99 -3.84 9.99
N LYS A 119 -6.27 -3.16 11.12
CA LYS A 119 -5.23 -2.64 12.01
C LYS A 119 -4.35 -3.76 12.55
N ARG A 120 -4.95 -4.89 12.96
CA ARG A 120 -4.22 -6.06 13.42
C ARG A 120 -3.30 -6.62 12.33
N LYS A 121 -3.80 -6.82 11.12
CA LYS A 121 -3.01 -7.29 9.98
C LYS A 121 -1.87 -6.33 9.63
N ALA A 122 -2.13 -5.03 9.64
CA ALA A 122 -1.10 -4.01 9.41
C ALA A 122 -0.01 -4.04 10.49
N TYR A 123 -0.39 -4.23 11.75
CA TYR A 123 0.56 -4.38 12.85
C TYR A 123 1.38 -5.66 12.73
N GLU A 124 0.75 -6.80 12.44
CA GLU A 124 1.44 -8.09 12.23
C GLU A 124 2.44 -8.02 11.07
N LYS A 125 2.07 -7.35 9.97
CA LYS A 125 2.97 -7.12 8.84
C LYS A 125 4.20 -6.31 9.26
N LYS A 126 4.01 -5.17 9.92
CA LYS A 126 5.13 -4.36 10.42
C LYS A 126 6.02 -5.12 11.40
N ARG A 127 5.41 -5.90 12.29
CA ARG A 127 6.16 -6.74 13.23
C ARG A 127 7.01 -7.78 12.51
N ALA A 128 6.45 -8.42 11.48
CA ALA A 128 7.19 -9.41 10.68
C ALA A 128 8.36 -8.77 9.92
N GLU A 129 8.19 -7.56 9.38
CA GLU A 129 9.24 -6.77 8.73
C GLU A 129 10.39 -6.48 9.71
N ILE A 130 10.08 -5.99 10.91
CA ILE A 130 11.08 -5.69 11.96
C ILE A 130 11.84 -6.96 12.36
N ILE A 131 11.12 -8.07 12.59
CA ILE A 131 11.75 -9.35 12.94
C ILE A 131 12.71 -9.82 11.84
N ASN A 132 12.30 -9.67 10.57
CA ASN A 132 13.12 -10.07 9.44
C ASN A 132 14.39 -9.19 9.34
N ASP A 133 14.27 -7.88 9.54
CA ASP A 133 15.41 -6.98 9.57
C ASP A 133 16.37 -7.26 10.73
N CYS A 134 15.83 -7.57 11.92
CA CYS A 134 16.65 -7.99 13.05
C CYS A 134 17.42 -9.29 12.74
N LYS A 135 16.77 -10.28 12.14
CA LYS A 135 17.42 -11.54 11.72
C LYS A 135 18.54 -11.28 10.71
N LYS A 136 18.30 -10.42 9.70
CA LYS A 136 19.34 -10.04 8.72
C LYS A 136 20.55 -9.37 9.39
N LYS A 137 20.29 -8.44 10.34
CA LYS A 137 21.37 -7.78 11.10
C LYS A 137 22.18 -8.76 11.96
N GLN A 138 21.49 -9.68 12.64
CA GLN A 138 22.16 -10.74 13.41
C GLN A 138 23.03 -11.62 12.52
N GLN A 139 22.48 -12.08 11.39
CA GLN A 139 23.22 -12.90 10.44
C GLN A 139 24.47 -12.19 9.92
N LYS A 140 24.32 -10.89 9.60
CA LYS A 140 25.46 -10.05 9.17
C LYS A 140 26.54 -9.99 10.27
N ALA A 141 26.17 -9.70 11.50
CA ALA A 141 27.09 -9.62 12.62
C ALA A 141 27.80 -10.96 12.90
N GLU A 142 27.08 -12.08 12.79
CA GLU A 142 27.68 -13.41 12.91
C GLU A 142 28.68 -13.71 11.79
N ASN A 143 28.34 -13.34 10.55
CA ASN A 143 29.25 -13.51 9.42
C ASN A 143 30.52 -12.66 9.58
N GLU A 144 30.38 -11.40 9.97
CA GLU A 144 31.52 -10.51 10.26
C GLU A 144 32.42 -11.10 11.35
N LYS A 145 31.83 -11.61 12.44
CA LYS A 145 32.58 -12.27 13.51
C LYS A 145 33.34 -13.51 13.02
N ARG A 146 32.70 -14.37 12.21
CA ARG A 146 33.33 -15.55 11.61
C ARG A 146 34.51 -15.18 10.72
N VAL A 147 34.33 -14.13 9.88
CA VAL A 147 35.39 -13.59 9.04
C VAL A 147 36.59 -13.12 9.88
N MET A 148 36.34 -12.30 10.90
CA MET A 148 37.38 -11.82 11.78
C MET A 148 38.16 -12.95 12.48
N LEU A 149 37.44 -13.96 13.00
CA LEU A 149 38.08 -15.11 13.63
C LEU A 149 38.92 -15.90 12.63
N ALA A 150 38.42 -16.14 11.42
CA ALA A 150 39.17 -16.88 10.39
C ALA A 150 40.45 -16.13 9.97
N VAL A 151 40.40 -14.80 9.90
CA VAL A 151 41.56 -13.95 9.61
C VAL A 151 42.60 -13.99 10.73
N LEU A 152 42.15 -13.93 11.99
CA LEU A 152 43.03 -14.03 13.17
C LEU A 152 43.68 -15.43 13.30
N ASP A 153 42.88 -16.49 13.10
CA ASP A 153 43.37 -17.87 13.14
C ASP A 153 44.38 -18.18 12.05
N ALA A 154 44.30 -17.44 10.93
CA ALA A 154 45.30 -17.49 9.87
C ALA A 154 46.57 -16.66 10.15
N GLY A 155 46.63 -15.96 11.29
CA GLY A 155 47.75 -15.09 11.64
C GLY A 155 47.83 -13.80 10.83
N LEU A 156 46.74 -13.38 10.20
CA LEU A 156 46.66 -12.20 9.35
C LEU A 156 46.10 -11.00 10.09
N SER A 157 46.51 -9.81 9.63
CA SER A 157 45.93 -8.55 10.11
C SER A 157 44.53 -8.35 9.55
N VAL A 158 43.59 -8.01 10.42
CA VAL A 158 42.19 -7.71 10.05
C VAL A 158 42.10 -6.52 9.09
N ASN A 159 43.13 -5.65 9.10
CA ASN A 159 43.18 -4.46 8.27
C ASN A 159 43.36 -4.76 6.76
N ASN A 160 43.82 -5.95 6.42
CA ASN A 160 44.08 -6.35 5.04
C ASN A 160 42.93 -7.11 4.39
N VAL A 161 41.78 -7.22 5.08
CA VAL A 161 40.63 -7.97 4.62
C VAL A 161 39.42 -7.06 4.55
N ILE A 162 38.73 -7.06 3.41
CA ILE A 162 37.50 -6.33 3.20
C ILE A 162 36.35 -7.35 2.98
N TYR A 163 35.32 -7.29 3.80
CA TYR A 163 34.14 -8.08 3.63
C TYR A 163 33.05 -7.26 2.93
N TYR A 164 32.56 -7.78 1.82
CA TYR A 164 31.44 -7.24 1.06
C TYR A 164 30.16 -8.01 1.38
N ASP A 165 29.34 -7.46 2.26
CA ASP A 165 28.11 -8.09 2.76
C ASP A 165 27.03 -8.35 1.67
N HIS A 166 26.96 -7.48 0.65
CA HIS A 166 26.00 -7.61 -0.44
C HIS A 166 26.27 -8.78 -1.40
N SER A 167 27.54 -9.20 -1.51
CA SER A 167 27.95 -10.35 -2.34
C SER A 167 28.41 -11.54 -1.52
N ASN A 168 28.43 -11.44 -0.19
CA ASN A 168 29.03 -12.44 0.73
C ASN A 168 30.48 -12.79 0.35
N GLU A 169 31.23 -11.79 -0.10
CA GLU A 169 32.60 -11.96 -0.54
C GLU A 169 33.59 -11.39 0.48
N LEU A 170 34.57 -12.17 0.82
CA LEU A 170 35.77 -11.74 1.55
C LEU A 170 36.88 -11.50 0.54
N VAL A 171 37.35 -10.27 0.46
CA VAL A 171 38.47 -9.89 -0.42
C VAL A 171 39.69 -9.61 0.44
N PHE A 172 40.76 -10.36 0.17
CA PHE A 172 42.08 -10.13 0.77
C PHE A 172 42.96 -9.34 -0.19
N ASN A 173 43.50 -8.22 0.26
CA ASN A 173 44.43 -7.42 -0.54
C ASN A 173 45.87 -7.87 -0.31
N TRP A 174 46.37 -8.67 -1.24
CA TRP A 174 47.72 -9.22 -1.16
C TRP A 174 48.84 -8.16 -1.31
N LYS A 175 48.55 -7.09 -2.04
CA LYS A 175 49.56 -6.05 -2.35
C LYS A 175 50.02 -5.28 -1.11
N ASP A 176 49.25 -5.26 -0.06
CA ASP A 176 49.53 -4.57 1.19
C ASP A 176 50.28 -5.46 2.21
N TYR A 177 50.64 -6.69 1.82
CA TYR A 177 51.30 -7.65 2.71
C TYR A 177 52.81 -7.74 2.41
N GLU A 178 53.63 -7.09 3.22
CA GLU A 178 55.10 -7.10 3.07
C GLU A 178 55.78 -8.41 3.51
N THR A 179 55.08 -9.37 4.02
CA THR A 179 55.63 -10.63 4.54
C THR A 179 55.84 -11.66 3.44
N LYS A 180 57.03 -12.27 3.38
CA LYS A 180 57.35 -13.43 2.50
C LYS A 180 56.56 -14.65 2.97
N VAL A 181 55.34 -14.80 2.48
CA VAL A 181 54.53 -15.97 2.70
C VAL A 181 54.87 -17.02 1.66
N THR A 182 55.18 -18.23 2.09
CA THR A 182 55.40 -19.34 1.14
C THR A 182 54.09 -19.76 0.50
N GLU A 183 54.15 -20.32 -0.70
CA GLU A 183 52.96 -20.87 -1.40
C GLU A 183 52.21 -21.89 -0.53
N ASN A 184 52.95 -22.66 0.27
CA ASN A 184 52.35 -23.66 1.19
C ASN A 184 51.55 -22.98 2.33
N ASP A 185 52.07 -21.90 2.91
CA ASP A 185 51.35 -21.16 3.97
C ASP A 185 50.14 -20.43 3.42
N PHE A 186 50.25 -19.94 2.19
CA PHE A 186 49.11 -19.37 1.46
C PHE A 186 48.01 -20.39 1.20
N ASN A 187 48.36 -21.58 0.71
CA ASN A 187 47.37 -22.65 0.47
C ASN A 187 46.71 -23.16 1.76
N LYS A 188 47.49 -23.22 2.88
CA LYS A 188 46.95 -23.52 4.22
C LYS A 188 45.95 -22.45 4.66
N PHE A 189 46.29 -21.17 4.46
CA PHE A 189 45.41 -20.04 4.76
C PHE A 189 44.08 -20.13 3.97
N VAL A 190 44.16 -20.25 2.64
CA VAL A 190 42.98 -20.38 1.76
C VAL A 190 42.11 -21.57 2.20
N SER A 191 42.74 -22.70 2.54
CA SER A 191 42.03 -23.89 3.02
C SER A 191 41.37 -23.67 4.38
N SER A 192 42.04 -22.98 5.31
CA SER A 192 41.48 -22.64 6.62
C SER A 192 40.31 -21.68 6.53
N VAL A 193 40.47 -20.61 5.73
CA VAL A 193 39.41 -19.61 5.50
C VAL A 193 38.19 -20.26 4.84
N ASN A 194 38.41 -21.05 3.79
CA ASN A 194 37.32 -21.73 3.10
C ASN A 194 36.58 -22.69 4.02
N ARG A 195 37.29 -23.43 4.89
CA ARG A 195 36.67 -24.36 5.85
C ARG A 195 35.77 -23.62 6.85
N SER A 196 36.20 -22.42 7.28
CA SER A 196 35.44 -21.60 8.25
C SER A 196 34.29 -20.81 7.62
N LEU A 197 34.44 -20.39 6.37
CA LEU A 197 33.49 -19.48 5.71
C LEU A 197 32.49 -20.17 4.80
N LEU A 198 32.83 -21.31 4.20
CA LEU A 198 31.94 -22.09 3.35
C LEU A 198 30.57 -22.43 3.99
N PRO A 199 30.51 -22.86 5.28
CA PRO A 199 29.23 -23.12 5.94
C PRO A 199 28.34 -21.88 6.08
N ALA A 200 28.93 -20.68 5.99
CA ALA A 200 28.20 -19.40 6.04
C ALA A 200 27.85 -18.84 4.64
N GLY A 201 28.20 -19.57 3.57
CA GLY A 201 27.97 -19.12 2.18
C GLY A 201 28.86 -17.93 1.77
N ILE A 202 30.00 -17.72 2.45
CA ILE A 202 30.93 -16.63 2.15
C ILE A 202 32.01 -17.15 1.18
N THR A 203 32.20 -16.42 0.09
CA THR A 203 33.26 -16.71 -0.90
C THR A 203 34.50 -15.87 -0.63
N PHE A 204 35.68 -16.48 -0.76
CA PHE A 204 36.96 -15.82 -0.57
C PHE A 204 37.60 -15.50 -1.91
N LYS A 205 38.03 -14.24 -2.08
CA LYS A 205 38.76 -13.77 -3.26
C LYS A 205 40.06 -13.07 -2.84
N ILE A 206 41.09 -13.23 -3.65
CA ILE A 206 42.37 -12.55 -3.50
C ILE A 206 42.49 -11.55 -4.63
N LYS A 207 42.88 -10.34 -4.29
CA LYS A 207 43.27 -9.27 -5.24
C LYS A 207 44.72 -8.88 -5.11
#